data_aec008c1fceebf20548dd3a06c8bad58
#
_entry.id   aec008c1fceebf20548dd3a06c8bad58
#
_cell.length_a   1.000
_cell.length_b   1.000
_cell.length_c   1.000
_cell.angle_alpha   90.00
_cell.angle_beta   90.00
_cell.angle_gamma   90.00
#
_symmetry.space_group_name_H-M   'P 1'
#
loop_
_entity.id
_entity.type
_entity.pdbx_description
1 polymer ?
#
loop_
_entity_poly.entity_id
_entity_poly.type
_entity_poly.pdbx_seq_one_letter_code
_entity_poly.pdbx_strand_id
1 'polypeptide(L)'
;MDSNQKWIEDTALFYFRIFSGNYGEDFLNKLLKGGGGNSTLCASWYQLSPVFVPQRISGTALALLRQKSFDIIQEQNTIRLKRKQIEENHRMFYNNAKGAQNRKNAGKYFHFDHNPSNKKILSLLNDRIKDYMESQLTEQEILRDLSEYLKTIQTVDLITVEQDEVRTSADRDNLPLNNSKRDQLINDVWYKLEIY
;
A
#
# COMPACT_ATOMS: atom_id res chain seq x y z
N MET A 1 -14.96 -18.49 -7.93
CA MET A 1 -13.77 -17.61 -8.03
C MET A 1 -13.75 -16.76 -6.78
N ASP A 2 -12.64 -16.71 -6.08
CA ASP A 2 -12.50 -15.86 -4.90
C ASP A 2 -12.66 -14.40 -5.33
N SER A 3 -13.45 -13.62 -4.58
CA SER A 3 -13.71 -12.20 -4.86
C SER A 3 -12.41 -11.37 -4.93
N ASN A 4 -11.40 -11.77 -4.15
CA ASN A 4 -10.10 -11.14 -4.12
C ASN A 4 -9.31 -11.40 -5.41
N GLN A 5 -9.34 -12.62 -5.92
CA GLN A 5 -8.68 -12.99 -7.16
C GLN A 5 -9.28 -12.22 -8.34
N LYS A 6 -10.61 -12.15 -8.42
CA LYS A 6 -11.29 -11.36 -9.46
C LYS A 6 -10.89 -9.88 -9.41
N TRP A 7 -10.82 -9.31 -8.22
CA TRP A 7 -10.40 -7.91 -8.05
C TRP A 7 -8.97 -7.66 -8.58
N ILE A 8 -8.04 -8.58 -8.32
CA ILE A 8 -6.66 -8.47 -8.83
C ILE A 8 -6.64 -8.53 -10.35
N GLU A 9 -7.38 -9.46 -10.94
CA GLU A 9 -7.47 -9.61 -12.40
C GLU A 9 -8.08 -8.37 -13.07
N ASP A 10 -9.18 -7.83 -12.53
CA ASP A 10 -9.79 -6.60 -13.00
C ASP A 10 -8.82 -5.40 -12.89
N THR A 11 -8.02 -5.36 -11.84
CA THR A 11 -6.99 -4.33 -11.62
C THR A 11 -5.84 -4.49 -12.60
N ALA A 12 -5.37 -5.70 -12.85
CA ALA A 12 -4.34 -5.98 -13.84
C ALA A 12 -4.78 -5.53 -15.24
N LEU A 13 -6.02 -5.89 -15.62
CA LEU A 13 -6.59 -5.48 -16.90
C LEU A 13 -6.70 -3.94 -17.01
N PHE A 14 -7.10 -3.26 -15.93
CA PHE A 14 -7.19 -1.81 -15.90
C PHE A 14 -5.83 -1.14 -16.14
N TYR A 15 -4.79 -1.54 -15.42
CA TYR A 15 -3.45 -0.99 -15.61
C TYR A 15 -2.86 -1.37 -16.97
N PHE A 16 -3.06 -2.60 -17.42
CA PHE A 16 -2.62 -3.02 -18.75
C PHE A 16 -3.20 -2.11 -19.84
N ARG A 17 -4.50 -1.86 -19.82
CA ARG A 17 -5.16 -0.98 -20.80
C ARG A 17 -4.68 0.46 -20.73
N ILE A 18 -4.41 0.98 -19.53
CA ILE A 18 -3.90 2.35 -19.38
C ILE A 18 -2.50 2.48 -19.95
N PHE A 19 -1.60 1.57 -19.63
CA PHE A 19 -0.19 1.70 -19.98
C PHE A 19 0.16 1.11 -21.35
N SER A 20 -0.61 0.18 -21.88
CA SER A 20 -0.47 -0.31 -23.27
C SER A 20 -1.26 0.51 -24.28
N GLY A 21 -2.20 1.34 -23.83
CA GLY A 21 -3.03 2.17 -24.70
C GLY A 21 -2.24 3.29 -25.37
N ASN A 22 -2.71 3.71 -26.53
CA ASN A 22 -2.07 4.77 -27.34
C ASN A 22 -2.42 6.17 -26.80
N TYR A 23 -2.30 6.36 -25.49
CA TYR A 23 -2.45 7.67 -24.85
C TYR A 23 -1.15 8.43 -25.06
N GLY A 24 -1.22 9.66 -25.56
CA GLY A 24 -0.05 10.46 -25.84
C GLY A 24 0.91 10.56 -24.63
N GLU A 25 2.19 10.67 -24.90
CA GLU A 25 3.26 10.72 -23.89
C GLU A 25 3.01 11.77 -22.79
N ASP A 26 2.39 12.89 -23.13
CA ASP A 26 1.99 13.94 -22.21
C ASP A 26 0.96 13.47 -21.17
N PHE A 27 0.04 12.58 -21.52
CA PHE A 27 -0.93 12.03 -20.58
C PHE A 27 -0.24 11.10 -19.58
N LEU A 28 0.59 10.18 -20.08
CA LEU A 28 1.34 9.25 -19.23
C LEU A 28 2.32 10.00 -18.32
N ASN A 29 3.01 11.01 -18.84
CA ASN A 29 3.89 11.86 -18.05
C ASN A 29 3.16 12.62 -16.94
N LYS A 30 1.96 13.14 -17.20
CA LYS A 30 1.13 13.76 -16.16
C LYS A 30 0.68 12.76 -15.11
N LEU A 31 0.33 11.55 -15.53
CA LEU A 31 -0.06 10.45 -14.63
C LEU A 31 1.11 10.04 -13.72
N LEU A 32 2.34 10.00 -14.25
CA LEU A 32 3.54 9.54 -13.53
C LEU A 32 4.22 10.65 -12.72
N LYS A 33 4.14 11.92 -13.15
CA LYS A 33 4.88 13.05 -12.51
C LYS A 33 4.32 13.52 -11.16
N GLY A 34 3.19 13.03 -10.74
CA GLY A 34 2.61 13.39 -9.45
C GLY A 34 1.67 14.58 -9.49
N GLY A 35 0.72 14.55 -8.64
CA GLY A 35 -0.46 15.41 -8.52
C GLY A 35 -1.62 14.52 -8.10
N GLY A 36 -2.77 15.08 -7.81
CA GLY A 36 -3.93 14.36 -7.31
C GLY A 36 -4.35 13.11 -8.12
N GLY A 37 -3.99 13.02 -9.41
CA GLY A 37 -4.31 11.90 -10.28
C GLY A 37 -3.61 10.59 -9.91
N ASN A 38 -2.34 10.63 -9.52
CA ASN A 38 -1.58 9.44 -9.12
C ASN A 38 -2.08 8.86 -7.81
N SER A 39 -2.35 9.74 -6.84
CA SER A 39 -2.92 9.35 -5.55
C SER A 39 -4.30 8.74 -5.73
N THR A 40 -5.12 9.28 -6.63
CA THR A 40 -6.49 8.81 -6.85
C THR A 40 -6.52 7.42 -7.48
N LEU A 41 -5.71 7.18 -8.52
CA LEU A 41 -5.65 5.87 -9.18
C LEU A 41 -5.17 4.76 -8.23
N CYS A 42 -4.13 5.04 -7.42
CA CYS A 42 -3.63 4.08 -6.46
C CYS A 42 -4.51 4.00 -5.20
N ALA A 43 -5.00 5.15 -4.68
CA ALA A 43 -5.80 5.17 -3.47
C ALA A 43 -7.14 4.43 -3.64
N SER A 44 -7.80 4.55 -4.79
CA SER A 44 -9.00 3.78 -5.08
C SER A 44 -8.73 2.27 -5.04
N TRP A 45 -7.58 1.87 -5.52
CA TRP A 45 -7.16 0.48 -5.51
C TRP A 45 -6.91 -0.05 -4.08
N TYR A 46 -6.19 0.70 -3.24
CA TYR A 46 -5.87 0.30 -1.86
C TYR A 46 -7.06 0.36 -0.91
N GLN A 47 -7.89 1.37 -1.04
CA GLN A 47 -9.02 1.57 -0.14
C GLN A 47 -10.14 0.56 -0.34
N LEU A 48 -10.27 0.03 -1.55
CA LEU A 48 -11.37 -0.86 -1.92
C LEU A 48 -10.94 -2.34 -1.96
N SER A 49 -9.64 -2.63 -2.05
CA SER A 49 -9.18 -4.01 -2.20
C SER A 49 -8.97 -4.70 -0.84
N PRO A 50 -9.62 -5.84 -0.62
CA PRO A 50 -9.32 -6.70 0.52
C PRO A 50 -7.91 -7.33 0.47
N VAL A 51 -7.23 -7.25 -0.68
CA VAL A 51 -5.86 -7.76 -0.88
C VAL A 51 -4.81 -6.83 -0.28
N PHE A 52 -5.10 -5.54 -0.16
CA PHE A 52 -4.17 -4.51 0.34
C PHE A 52 -4.45 -4.10 1.79
N VAL A 53 -4.80 -5.05 2.61
CA VAL A 53 -4.76 -4.87 4.06
C VAL A 53 -3.30 -4.84 4.52
N PRO A 54 -2.97 -4.07 5.57
CA PRO A 54 -1.62 -4.10 6.11
C PRO A 54 -1.24 -5.52 6.48
N GLN A 55 -0.01 -5.89 6.09
CA GLN A 55 0.52 -7.24 6.24
C GLN A 55 1.37 -7.37 7.49
N ARG A 56 1.87 -6.23 7.99
CA ARG A 56 2.71 -6.16 9.18
C ARG A 56 2.28 -5.01 10.07
N ILE A 57 2.65 -5.10 11.33
CA ILE A 57 2.47 -4.05 12.33
C ILE A 57 3.76 -3.85 13.12
N SER A 58 4.15 -2.60 13.36
CA SER A 58 5.26 -2.28 14.25
C SER A 58 4.90 -2.53 15.72
N GLY A 59 5.89 -2.89 16.54
CA GLY A 59 5.71 -3.09 17.98
C GLY A 59 5.15 -1.85 18.67
N THR A 60 5.61 -0.66 18.28
CA THR A 60 5.09 0.62 18.79
C THR A 60 3.62 0.83 18.43
N ALA A 61 3.22 0.53 17.19
CA ALA A 61 1.81 0.62 16.79
C ALA A 61 0.96 -0.43 17.53
N LEU A 62 1.48 -1.63 17.74
CA LEU A 62 0.81 -2.68 18.52
C LEU A 62 0.59 -2.24 19.98
N ALA A 63 1.62 -1.66 20.62
CA ALA A 63 1.50 -1.14 21.98
C ALA A 63 0.43 -0.03 22.07
N LEU A 64 0.40 0.85 21.06
CA LEU A 64 -0.58 1.93 20.99
C LEU A 64 -2.01 1.41 20.75
N LEU A 65 -2.21 0.37 19.92
CA LEU A 65 -3.52 -0.29 19.77
C LEU A 65 -4.03 -0.83 21.09
N ARG A 66 -3.14 -1.47 21.89
CA ARG A 66 -3.48 -1.95 23.23
C ARG A 66 -3.87 -0.81 24.16
N GLN A 67 -3.10 0.27 24.17
CA GLN A 67 -3.41 1.46 24.97
C GLN A 67 -4.77 2.08 24.58
N LYS A 68 -5.16 1.98 23.31
CA LYS A 68 -6.46 2.45 22.80
C LYS A 68 -7.59 1.40 22.94
N SER A 69 -7.34 0.33 23.69
CA SER A 69 -8.33 -0.72 24.03
C SER A 69 -8.88 -1.48 22.82
N PHE A 70 -8.06 -1.67 21.79
CA PHE A 70 -8.42 -2.57 20.70
C PHE A 70 -8.38 -4.02 21.18
N ASP A 71 -9.38 -4.80 20.78
CA ASP A 71 -9.42 -6.25 20.98
C ASP A 71 -8.45 -6.93 20.01
N ILE A 72 -7.34 -7.42 20.54
CA ILE A 72 -6.21 -7.95 19.78
C ILE A 72 -5.99 -9.39 20.17
N ILE A 73 -5.96 -10.29 19.19
CA ILE A 73 -5.52 -11.66 19.38
C ILE A 73 -4.06 -11.73 18.95
N GLN A 74 -3.19 -12.20 19.82
CA GLN A 74 -1.78 -12.44 19.49
C GLN A 74 -1.48 -13.93 19.58
N GLU A 75 -1.01 -14.48 18.48
CA GLU A 75 -0.57 -15.87 18.35
C GLU A 75 0.87 -15.88 17.83
N GLN A 76 1.84 -16.16 18.69
CA GLN A 76 3.28 -16.06 18.36
C GLN A 76 3.65 -14.69 17.76
N ASN A 77 4.08 -14.66 16.50
CA ASN A 77 4.44 -13.44 15.76
C ASN A 77 3.29 -12.87 14.91
N THR A 78 2.07 -13.40 15.06
CA THR A 78 0.90 -12.96 14.30
C THR A 78 -0.05 -12.20 15.22
N ILE A 79 -0.43 -11.01 14.78
CA ILE A 79 -1.43 -10.15 15.40
C ILE A 79 -2.68 -10.20 14.54
N ARG A 80 -3.82 -10.48 15.17
CA ARG A 80 -5.12 -10.51 14.50
C ARG A 80 -5.99 -9.38 15.03
N LEU A 81 -6.54 -8.59 14.12
CA LEU A 81 -7.36 -7.42 14.41
C LEU A 81 -8.65 -7.46 13.60
N LYS A 82 -9.79 -7.24 14.25
CA LYS A 82 -11.09 -7.21 13.57
C LYS A 82 -11.21 -5.96 12.68
N ARG A 83 -11.59 -6.14 11.42
CA ARG A 83 -11.85 -5.03 10.47
C ARG A 83 -12.85 -4.04 11.04
N LYS A 84 -13.91 -4.54 11.65
CA LYS A 84 -14.96 -3.73 12.28
C LYS A 84 -14.40 -2.71 13.29
N GLN A 85 -13.38 -3.07 14.07
CA GLN A 85 -12.76 -2.14 15.02
C GLN A 85 -12.02 -0.98 14.33
N ILE A 86 -11.38 -1.24 13.17
CA ILE A 86 -10.75 -0.20 12.37
C ILE A 86 -11.81 0.76 11.81
N GLU A 87 -12.92 0.21 11.32
CA GLU A 87 -14.04 0.99 10.77
C GLU A 87 -14.72 1.85 11.84
N GLU A 88 -15.01 1.29 13.00
CA GLU A 88 -15.58 1.99 14.15
C GLU A 88 -14.66 3.10 14.69
N ASN A 89 -13.34 2.90 14.56
CA ASN A 89 -12.32 3.85 14.99
C ASN A 89 -11.65 4.55 13.78
N HIS A 90 -12.36 4.68 12.68
CA HIS A 90 -11.86 5.23 11.41
C HIS A 90 -11.01 6.49 11.58
N ARG A 91 -11.40 7.40 12.47
CA ARG A 91 -10.68 8.65 12.72
C ARG A 91 -9.25 8.44 13.20
N MET A 92 -8.97 7.34 13.89
CA MET A 92 -7.62 7.04 14.38
C MET A 92 -6.65 6.63 13.25
N PHE A 93 -7.18 6.16 12.11
CA PHE A 93 -6.40 5.68 10.97
C PHE A 93 -6.41 6.65 9.80
N TYR A 94 -7.51 7.36 9.59
CA TYR A 94 -7.73 8.18 8.39
C TYR A 94 -7.98 9.64 8.76
N ASN A 95 -7.01 10.49 8.47
CA ASN A 95 -7.11 11.95 8.60
C ASN A 95 -6.05 12.59 7.71
N ASN A 96 -6.39 13.68 7.04
CA ASN A 96 -5.53 14.35 6.07
C ASN A 96 -4.68 15.48 6.68
N ALA A 97 -4.65 15.65 8.01
CA ALA A 97 -3.81 16.66 8.66
C ALA A 97 -2.33 16.39 8.37
N LYS A 98 -1.57 17.45 8.12
CA LYS A 98 -0.12 17.37 7.89
C LYS A 98 0.63 17.47 9.22
N GLY A 99 1.69 16.68 9.36
CA GLY A 99 2.53 16.61 10.53
C GLY A 99 1.96 15.74 11.67
N ALA A 100 2.82 14.99 12.39
CA ALA A 100 2.37 14.02 13.39
C ALA A 100 1.59 14.69 14.52
N GLN A 101 2.03 15.82 15.02
CA GLN A 101 1.33 16.51 16.10
C GLN A 101 -0.08 16.97 15.67
N ASN A 102 -0.22 17.53 14.48
CA ASN A 102 -1.53 17.94 13.96
C ASN A 102 -2.44 16.75 13.70
N ARG A 103 -1.90 15.63 13.21
CA ARG A 103 -2.65 14.37 13.04
C ARG A 103 -3.16 13.87 14.39
N LYS A 104 -2.33 13.84 15.44
CA LYS A 104 -2.72 13.45 16.79
C LYS A 104 -3.80 14.37 17.38
N ASN A 105 -3.63 15.68 17.24
CA ASN A 105 -4.63 16.66 17.67
C ASN A 105 -5.99 16.44 16.96
N ALA A 106 -5.95 15.97 15.72
CA ALA A 106 -7.14 15.59 14.95
C ALA A 106 -7.62 14.15 15.27
N GLY A 107 -6.98 13.44 16.21
CA GLY A 107 -7.36 12.09 16.63
C GLY A 107 -6.83 10.96 15.76
N LYS A 108 -5.87 11.23 14.84
CA LYS A 108 -5.18 10.20 14.06
C LYS A 108 -3.92 9.77 14.80
N TYR A 109 -3.79 8.48 15.00
CA TYR A 109 -2.65 7.86 15.69
C TYR A 109 -1.88 6.88 14.83
N PHE A 110 -2.54 6.28 13.83
CA PHE A 110 -2.00 5.22 12.98
C PHE A 110 -1.87 5.66 11.54
N HIS A 111 -0.95 5.06 10.83
CA HIS A 111 -0.71 5.26 9.42
C HIS A 111 -0.54 3.92 8.69
N PHE A 112 -1.24 3.76 7.57
CA PHE A 112 -1.00 2.67 6.63
C PHE A 112 0.12 3.09 5.69
N ASP A 113 1.27 2.49 5.89
CA ASP A 113 2.46 2.83 5.17
C ASP A 113 2.68 1.91 3.98
N HIS A 114 2.72 2.50 2.81
CA HIS A 114 2.87 1.82 1.53
C HIS A 114 4.33 1.81 1.09
N ASN A 115 4.90 0.62 0.85
CA ASN A 115 6.27 0.45 0.37
C ASN A 115 6.31 -0.44 -0.89
N PRO A 116 6.73 0.08 -2.04
CA PRO A 116 7.08 1.48 -2.31
C PRO A 116 5.88 2.42 -2.33
N SER A 117 6.15 3.73 -2.49
CA SER A 117 5.09 4.73 -2.62
C SER A 117 4.20 4.47 -3.84
N ASN A 118 2.96 4.97 -3.79
CA ASN A 118 2.01 4.83 -4.89
C ASN A 118 2.55 5.38 -6.23
N LYS A 119 3.32 6.48 -6.18
CA LYS A 119 3.99 7.03 -7.37
C LYS A 119 4.99 6.05 -7.96
N LYS A 120 5.81 5.43 -7.12
CA LYS A 120 6.81 4.45 -7.56
C LYS A 120 6.16 3.20 -8.14
N ILE A 121 5.03 2.77 -7.59
CA ILE A 121 4.26 1.64 -8.12
C ILE A 121 3.79 1.90 -9.55
N LEU A 122 3.23 3.09 -9.82
CA LEU A 122 2.79 3.43 -11.17
C LEU A 122 3.96 3.39 -12.17
N SER A 123 5.13 3.88 -11.77
CA SER A 123 6.33 3.76 -12.60
C SER A 123 6.70 2.31 -12.86
N LEU A 124 6.75 1.47 -11.83
CA LEU A 124 7.09 0.04 -11.95
C LEU A 124 6.09 -0.71 -12.84
N LEU A 125 4.81 -0.40 -12.73
CA LEU A 125 3.76 -0.99 -13.57
C LEU A 125 3.90 -0.55 -15.03
N ASN A 126 4.17 0.73 -15.27
CA ASN A 126 4.41 1.24 -16.63
C ASN A 126 5.62 0.57 -17.28
N ASP A 127 6.74 0.48 -16.56
CA ASP A 127 7.96 -0.16 -17.06
C ASP A 127 7.71 -1.65 -17.35
N ARG A 128 7.06 -2.37 -16.44
CA ARG A 128 6.71 -3.78 -16.61
C ARG A 128 5.79 -4.02 -17.81
N ILE A 129 4.80 -3.15 -18.02
CA ILE A 129 3.87 -3.27 -19.16
C ILE A 129 4.57 -2.96 -20.48
N LYS A 130 5.52 -2.03 -20.51
CA LYS A 130 6.36 -1.80 -21.70
C LYS A 130 7.16 -3.05 -22.07
N ASP A 131 7.80 -3.69 -21.08
CA ASP A 131 8.52 -4.96 -21.31
C ASP A 131 7.61 -6.04 -21.89
N TYR A 132 6.36 -6.14 -21.43
CA TYR A 132 5.38 -7.06 -22.00
C TYR A 132 5.00 -6.73 -23.44
N MET A 133 4.83 -5.45 -23.76
CA MET A 133 4.51 -5.02 -25.14
C MET A 133 5.62 -5.34 -26.15
N GLU A 134 6.86 -5.46 -25.67
CA GLU A 134 8.02 -5.89 -26.47
C GLU A 134 8.19 -7.42 -26.49
N SER A 135 7.44 -8.14 -25.67
CA SER A 135 7.50 -9.61 -25.57
C SER A 135 6.63 -10.30 -26.61
N GLN A 136 6.80 -11.63 -26.74
CA GLN A 136 5.93 -12.48 -27.56
C GLN A 136 4.77 -13.11 -26.78
N LEU A 137 4.51 -12.62 -25.54
CA LEU A 137 3.44 -13.15 -24.69
C LEU A 137 2.06 -12.77 -25.24
N THR A 138 1.12 -13.67 -25.06
CA THR A 138 -0.29 -13.38 -25.31
C THR A 138 -0.87 -12.46 -24.23
N GLU A 139 -1.94 -11.74 -24.54
CA GLU A 139 -2.62 -10.88 -23.54
C GLU A 139 -3.02 -11.67 -22.29
N GLN A 140 -3.45 -12.91 -22.41
CA GLN A 140 -3.82 -13.76 -21.27
C GLN A 140 -2.61 -14.07 -20.38
N GLU A 141 -1.45 -14.36 -20.97
CA GLU A 141 -0.22 -14.60 -20.22
C GLU A 141 0.25 -13.33 -19.51
N ILE A 142 0.18 -12.18 -20.20
CA ILE A 142 0.50 -10.87 -19.64
C ILE A 142 -0.40 -10.57 -18.42
N LEU A 143 -1.70 -10.72 -18.57
CA LEU A 143 -2.65 -10.43 -17.49
C LEU A 143 -2.48 -11.36 -16.28
N ARG A 144 -2.15 -12.64 -16.53
CA ARG A 144 -1.83 -13.58 -15.45
C ARG A 144 -0.57 -13.18 -14.71
N ASP A 145 0.53 -12.89 -15.42
CA ASP A 145 1.80 -12.49 -14.81
C ASP A 145 1.67 -11.13 -14.10
N LEU A 146 0.96 -10.18 -14.69
CA LEU A 146 0.69 -8.90 -14.07
C LEU A 146 -0.15 -9.03 -12.79
N SER A 147 -1.10 -9.95 -12.77
CA SER A 147 -1.90 -10.26 -11.56
C SER A 147 -1.02 -10.80 -10.43
N GLU A 148 -0.09 -11.69 -10.72
CA GLU A 148 0.87 -12.20 -9.71
C GLU A 148 1.85 -11.10 -9.28
N TYR A 149 2.32 -10.28 -10.21
CA TYR A 149 3.18 -9.14 -9.89
C TYR A 149 2.50 -8.14 -8.95
N LEU A 150 1.22 -7.83 -9.18
CA LEU A 150 0.44 -6.94 -8.31
C LEU A 150 0.33 -7.43 -6.87
N LYS A 151 0.35 -8.74 -6.61
CA LYS A 151 0.35 -9.31 -5.26
C LYS A 151 1.64 -9.02 -4.48
N THR A 152 2.74 -8.75 -5.17
CA THR A 152 4.08 -8.65 -4.59
C THR A 152 4.71 -7.26 -4.71
N ILE A 153 4.16 -6.39 -5.55
CA ILE A 153 4.76 -5.09 -5.88
C ILE A 153 4.82 -4.13 -4.70
N GLN A 154 3.91 -4.29 -3.74
CA GLN A 154 3.83 -3.40 -2.59
C GLN A 154 3.55 -4.17 -1.30
N THR A 155 4.15 -3.70 -0.23
CA THR A 155 3.77 -4.06 1.14
C THR A 155 3.09 -2.88 1.83
N VAL A 156 2.12 -3.18 2.69
CA VAL A 156 1.44 -2.19 3.51
C VAL A 156 1.67 -2.55 4.98
N ASP A 157 2.17 -1.59 5.74
CA ASP A 157 2.44 -1.77 7.16
C ASP A 157 1.61 -0.83 8.00
N LEU A 158 1.18 -1.29 9.16
CA LEU A 158 0.54 -0.45 10.17
C LEU A 158 1.60 0.08 11.13
N ILE A 159 1.78 1.39 11.11
CA ILE A 159 2.75 2.13 11.94
C ILE A 159 2.07 3.28 12.66
N THR A 160 2.77 3.94 13.59
CA THR A 160 2.28 5.18 14.19
C THR A 160 2.54 6.39 13.28
N VAL A 161 1.85 7.50 13.54
CA VAL A 161 2.08 8.74 12.79
C VAL A 161 3.47 9.33 13.05
N GLU A 162 4.08 9.06 14.20
CA GLU A 162 5.45 9.46 14.50
C GLU A 162 6.46 8.65 13.69
N GLN A 163 6.25 7.35 13.57
CA GLN A 163 7.09 6.50 12.73
C GLN A 163 7.03 6.91 11.25
N ASP A 164 5.85 7.35 10.79
CA ASP A 164 5.70 7.87 9.42
C ASP A 164 6.50 9.17 9.20
N GLU A 165 6.61 10.03 10.21
CA GLU A 165 7.39 11.27 10.11
C GLU A 165 8.90 11.07 10.05
N VAL A 166 9.41 9.98 10.62
CA VAL A 166 10.85 9.65 10.56
C VAL A 166 11.32 9.42 9.11
N ARG A 167 10.38 9.14 8.19
CA ARG A 167 10.69 8.85 6.79
C ARG A 167 10.29 9.98 5.88
N THR A 168 11.18 10.33 4.99
CA THR A 168 10.88 11.22 3.87
C THR A 168 10.30 10.44 2.69
N SER A 169 9.55 11.12 1.81
CA SER A 169 9.05 10.49 0.60
C SER A 169 10.18 10.00 -0.32
N ALA A 170 11.31 10.71 -0.34
CA ALA A 170 12.49 10.32 -1.12
C ALA A 170 13.07 9.00 -0.61
N ASP A 171 13.16 8.82 0.71
CA ASP A 171 13.69 7.58 1.28
C ASP A 171 12.79 6.40 0.94
N ARG A 172 11.46 6.57 0.99
CA ARG A 172 10.51 5.52 0.61
C ARG A 172 10.66 5.04 -0.82
N ASP A 173 10.83 5.95 -1.76
CA ASP A 173 10.94 5.62 -3.19
C ASP A 173 12.28 4.94 -3.53
N ASN A 174 13.30 5.13 -2.70
CA ASN A 174 14.62 4.55 -2.84
C ASN A 174 14.82 3.25 -2.04
N LEU A 175 13.86 2.87 -1.19
CA LEU A 175 13.95 1.63 -0.43
C LEU A 175 13.76 0.41 -1.33
N PRO A 176 14.52 -0.68 -1.12
CA PRO A 176 14.29 -1.93 -1.80
C PRO A 176 12.93 -2.52 -1.38
N LEU A 177 12.33 -3.32 -2.27
CA LEU A 177 11.05 -3.98 -2.02
C LEU A 177 11.07 -4.94 -0.81
N ASN A 178 12.26 -5.40 -0.41
CA ASN A 178 12.42 -6.35 0.71
C ASN A 178 12.31 -5.75 2.12
N ASN A 179 11.91 -4.51 2.24
CA ASN A 179 11.70 -3.80 3.52
C ASN A 179 12.95 -3.61 4.42
N SER A 180 14.11 -4.19 4.14
CA SER A 180 15.27 -4.20 5.05
C SER A 180 15.73 -2.81 5.48
N LYS A 181 15.88 -1.87 4.54
CA LYS A 181 16.26 -0.49 4.85
C LYS A 181 15.17 0.27 5.60
N ARG A 182 13.92 -0.01 5.28
CA ARG A 182 12.76 0.58 5.94
C ARG A 182 12.70 0.16 7.41
N ASP A 183 12.89 -1.13 7.69
CA ASP A 183 12.91 -1.66 9.05
C ASP A 183 14.03 -1.02 9.87
N GLN A 184 15.20 -0.73 9.26
CA GLN A 184 16.28 0.03 9.90
C GLN A 184 15.90 1.47 10.21
N LEU A 185 15.17 2.17 9.32
CA LEU A 185 14.71 3.54 9.56
C LEU A 185 13.70 3.65 10.70
N ILE A 186 12.78 2.70 10.78
CA ILE A 186 11.76 2.66 11.85
C ILE A 186 12.36 2.10 13.14
N ASN A 187 13.34 1.20 13.04
CA ASN A 187 14.03 0.55 14.18
C ASN A 187 13.07 -0.02 15.23
N ASP A 188 12.16 -0.89 14.80
CA ASP A 188 11.13 -1.49 15.63
C ASP A 188 11.05 -3.00 15.41
N VAL A 189 10.37 -3.69 16.30
CA VAL A 189 10.01 -5.11 16.14
C VAL A 189 8.78 -5.19 15.24
N TRP A 190 8.75 -6.18 14.34
CA TRP A 190 7.68 -6.37 13.38
C TRP A 190 6.92 -7.65 13.63
N TYR A 191 5.60 -7.57 13.54
CA TYR A 191 4.69 -8.70 13.64
C TYR A 191 3.90 -8.84 12.35
N LYS A 192 3.56 -10.07 11.98
CA LYS A 192 2.58 -10.31 10.92
C LYS A 192 1.22 -9.75 11.38
N LEU A 193 0.50 -9.08 10.50
CA LEU A 193 -0.84 -8.57 10.78
C LEU A 193 -1.87 -9.24 9.89
N GLU A 194 -2.91 -9.74 10.50
CA GLU A 194 -4.10 -10.29 9.84
C GLU A 194 -5.32 -9.47 10.25
N ILE A 195 -6.02 -8.90 9.27
CA ILE A 195 -7.27 -8.17 9.48
C ILE A 195 -8.41 -9.05 8.95
N TYR A 196 -9.40 -9.34 9.80
CA TYR A 196 -10.50 -10.25 9.51
C TYR A 196 -11.87 -9.67 9.85
#